data_318c29fa349b9afe4697006d303a968e
#
_entry.id   318c29fa349b9afe4697006d303a968e
#
_cell.length_a   1.000
_cell.length_b   1.000
_cell.length_c   1.000
_cell.angle_alpha   90.00
_cell.angle_beta   90.00
_cell.angle_gamma   90.00
#
_symmetry.space_group_name_H-M   'P 1'
#
loop_
_entity.id
_entity.type
_entity.pdbx_description
1 polymer ?
#
loop_
_entity_poly.entity_id
_entity_poly.type
_entity_poly.pdbx_seq_one_letter_code
_entity_poly.pdbx_strand_id
1 'polypeptide(L)'
;EKLWDSLLEAKAMIKKGLELSDLVKVSDEELTFITDETNLDKALAIMAHDYPVKMILVTFGSEGSGVYVDGKLTCYPAFKVDAVDTTGAGDGFLGGFLSVFMSKNKELSQLSQTDLEQCMTTANACGAFATTQKGAIGSLATSADIEPMMRNEAWTSKKD
;
A
#
# COMPACT_ATOMS: atom_id res chain seq x y z
N GLU A 1 -21.81 -1.41 9.32
CA GLU A 1 -21.56 -1.99 10.67
C GLU A 1 -20.18 -1.56 11.14
N LYS A 2 -20.11 -1.01 12.37
CA LYS A 2 -18.82 -0.65 12.96
C LYS A 2 -18.16 -1.95 13.45
N LEU A 3 -16.96 -2.22 13.03
CA LEU A 3 -16.19 -3.39 13.44
C LEU A 3 -15.76 -3.30 14.92
N TRP A 4 -15.66 -2.08 15.45
CA TRP A 4 -15.19 -1.77 16.80
C TRP A 4 -16.19 -0.87 17.53
N ASP A 5 -16.34 -1.05 18.86
CA ASP A 5 -17.25 -0.27 19.68
C ASP A 5 -16.80 1.18 19.86
N SER A 6 -15.49 1.44 19.75
CA SER A 6 -14.90 2.78 19.81
C SER A 6 -13.63 2.92 19.01
N LEU A 7 -13.25 4.16 18.66
CA LEU A 7 -11.98 4.48 18.01
C LEU A 7 -10.76 4.12 18.91
N LEU A 8 -10.93 4.22 20.22
CA LEU A 8 -9.87 3.83 21.18
C LEU A 8 -9.63 2.32 21.16
N GLU A 9 -10.69 1.54 21.09
CA GLU A 9 -10.59 0.09 20.96
C GLU A 9 -9.96 -0.31 19.64
N ALA A 10 -10.44 0.28 18.51
CA ALA A 10 -9.86 0.08 17.19
C ALA A 10 -8.34 0.34 17.21
N LYS A 11 -7.93 1.49 17.75
CA LYS A 11 -6.52 1.88 17.85
C LYS A 11 -5.71 0.90 18.70
N ALA A 12 -6.27 0.45 19.85
CA ALA A 12 -5.60 -0.51 20.71
C ALA A 12 -5.39 -1.87 20.03
N MET A 13 -6.36 -2.33 19.23
CA MET A 13 -6.25 -3.58 18.49
C MET A 13 -5.31 -3.49 17.29
N ILE A 14 -5.30 -2.35 16.58
CA ILE A 14 -4.31 -2.08 15.53
C ILE A 14 -2.89 -2.13 16.10
N LYS A 15 -2.65 -1.46 17.24
CA LYS A 15 -1.36 -1.48 17.93
C LYS A 15 -0.88 -2.88 18.27
N LYS A 16 -1.77 -3.75 18.76
CA LYS A 16 -1.44 -5.17 18.98
C LYS A 16 -1.06 -5.92 17.71
N GLY A 17 -1.71 -5.60 16.58
CA GLY A 17 -1.35 -6.16 15.28
C GLY A 17 0.05 -5.71 14.86
N LEU A 18 0.38 -4.43 15.05
CA LEU A 18 1.69 -3.86 14.72
C LEU A 18 2.84 -4.50 15.52
N GLU A 19 2.60 -4.89 16.79
CA GLU A 19 3.58 -5.61 17.64
C GLU A 19 4.00 -6.97 17.05
N LEU A 20 3.22 -7.52 16.13
CA LEU A 20 3.43 -8.84 15.52
C LEU A 20 3.79 -8.74 14.02
N SER A 21 3.94 -7.53 13.49
CA SER A 21 4.08 -7.31 12.05
C SER A 21 5.51 -6.95 11.66
N ASP A 22 6.06 -7.62 10.64
CA ASP A 22 7.32 -7.24 9.99
C ASP A 22 7.10 -6.20 8.87
N LEU A 23 5.97 -6.28 8.18
CA LEU A 23 5.55 -5.40 7.10
C LEU A 23 4.16 -4.87 7.40
N VAL A 24 3.95 -3.57 7.22
CA VAL A 24 2.63 -2.96 7.35
C VAL A 24 2.32 -2.07 6.16
N LYS A 25 1.06 -2.07 5.72
CA LYS A 25 0.52 -1.09 4.77
C LYS A 25 -0.50 -0.22 5.49
N VAL A 26 -0.33 1.09 5.37
CA VAL A 26 -1.26 2.09 5.91
C VAL A 26 -1.50 3.19 4.86
N SER A 27 -2.64 3.90 4.97
CA SER A 27 -2.76 5.21 4.33
C SER A 27 -2.12 6.28 5.21
N ASP A 28 -1.88 7.47 4.65
CA ASP A 28 -1.42 8.64 5.41
C ASP A 28 -2.39 9.03 6.53
N GLU A 29 -3.70 8.91 6.28
CA GLU A 29 -4.75 9.14 7.30
C GLU A 29 -4.70 8.08 8.41
N GLU A 30 -4.54 6.80 8.05
CA GLU A 30 -4.39 5.70 9.01
C GLU A 30 -3.11 5.85 9.86
N LEU A 31 -2.01 6.27 9.22
CA LEU A 31 -0.75 6.54 9.90
C LEU A 31 -0.91 7.66 10.93
N THR A 32 -1.55 8.77 10.53
CA THR A 32 -1.89 9.88 11.45
C THR A 32 -2.77 9.40 12.61
N PHE A 33 -3.79 8.60 12.33
CA PHE A 33 -4.67 8.05 13.36
C PHE A 33 -3.92 7.16 14.36
N ILE A 34 -2.99 6.34 13.90
CA ILE A 34 -2.23 5.40 14.76
C ILE A 34 -1.24 6.14 15.65
N THR A 35 -0.55 7.14 15.10
CA THR A 35 0.58 7.82 15.75
C THR A 35 0.20 9.11 16.48
N ASP A 36 -0.99 9.69 16.21
CA ASP A 36 -1.40 11.03 16.63
C ASP A 36 -0.48 12.16 16.12
N GLU A 37 0.29 11.90 15.05
CA GLU A 37 1.22 12.85 14.44
C GLU A 37 0.81 13.13 12.99
N THR A 38 0.72 14.41 12.61
CA THR A 38 0.31 14.84 11.28
C THR A 38 1.47 15.03 10.30
N ASN A 39 2.67 15.20 10.82
CA ASN A 39 3.86 15.28 9.98
C ASN A 39 4.27 13.86 9.56
N LEU A 40 4.28 13.60 8.26
CA LEU A 40 4.52 12.28 7.68
C LEU A 40 5.85 11.66 8.15
N ASP A 41 6.94 12.40 8.09
CA ASP A 41 8.27 11.87 8.46
C ASP A 41 8.34 11.51 9.93
N LYS A 42 7.75 12.34 10.80
CA LYS A 42 7.68 12.05 12.24
C LYS A 42 6.78 10.86 12.53
N ALA A 43 5.61 10.77 11.88
CA ALA A 43 4.69 9.66 12.05
C ALA A 43 5.31 8.32 11.65
N LEU A 44 6.04 8.28 10.52
CA LEU A 44 6.79 7.10 10.08
C LEU A 44 7.90 6.74 11.07
N ALA A 45 8.64 7.73 11.58
CA ALA A 45 9.68 7.51 12.57
C ALA A 45 9.12 6.96 13.90
N ILE A 46 7.98 7.49 14.37
CA ILE A 46 7.27 6.98 15.57
C ILE A 46 6.87 5.52 15.35
N MET A 47 6.24 5.20 14.21
CA MET A 47 5.80 3.83 13.92
C MET A 47 6.98 2.86 13.87
N ALA A 48 8.08 3.22 13.22
CA ALA A 48 9.26 2.38 13.12
C ALA A 48 10.04 2.26 14.45
N HIS A 49 9.91 3.25 15.34
CA HIS A 49 10.53 3.21 16.68
C HIS A 49 9.72 2.38 17.68
N ASP A 50 8.39 2.54 17.67
CA ASP A 50 7.50 1.96 18.68
C ASP A 50 7.13 0.50 18.41
N TYR A 51 7.29 0.04 17.15
CA TYR A 51 6.90 -1.32 16.75
C TYR A 51 8.04 -2.03 16.00
N PRO A 52 8.08 -3.38 16.04
CA PRO A 52 9.12 -4.19 15.36
C PRO A 52 8.97 -4.22 13.82
N VAL A 53 8.25 -3.27 13.26
CA VAL A 53 7.96 -3.18 11.82
C VAL A 53 9.25 -2.84 11.06
N LYS A 54 9.65 -3.72 10.16
CA LYS A 54 10.87 -3.56 9.34
C LYS A 54 10.63 -2.70 8.10
N MET A 55 9.39 -2.69 7.59
CA MET A 55 9.02 -1.95 6.38
C MET A 55 7.60 -1.43 6.49
N ILE A 56 7.42 -0.14 6.18
CA ILE A 56 6.11 0.51 6.14
C ILE A 56 5.82 0.92 4.71
N LEU A 57 4.72 0.45 4.16
CA LEU A 57 4.15 0.91 2.90
C LEU A 57 3.09 1.96 3.23
N VAL A 58 3.23 3.16 2.70
CA VAL A 58 2.25 4.23 2.90
C VAL A 58 1.62 4.63 1.56
N THR A 59 0.29 4.73 1.52
CA THR A 59 -0.45 5.12 0.32
C THR A 59 -1.00 6.54 0.48
N PHE A 60 -0.94 7.33 -0.60
CA PHE A 60 -1.35 8.73 -0.68
C PHE A 60 -2.49 8.93 -1.70
N GLY A 61 -3.34 7.93 -1.88
CA GLY A 61 -4.42 7.94 -2.86
C GLY A 61 -3.90 8.17 -4.29
N SER A 62 -4.42 9.20 -4.96
CA SER A 62 -4.03 9.55 -6.33
C SER A 62 -2.61 10.10 -6.47
N GLU A 63 -1.94 10.45 -5.38
CA GLU A 63 -0.57 10.95 -5.36
C GLU A 63 0.46 9.82 -5.48
N GLY A 64 0.05 8.58 -5.18
CA GLY A 64 0.92 7.40 -5.24
C GLY A 64 1.15 6.74 -3.90
N SER A 65 2.37 6.30 -3.67
CA SER A 65 2.73 5.56 -2.46
C SER A 65 4.19 5.77 -2.08
N GLY A 66 4.55 5.34 -0.88
CA GLY A 66 5.92 5.34 -0.39
C GLY A 66 6.28 4.03 0.31
N VAL A 67 7.56 3.71 0.33
CA VAL A 67 8.14 2.69 1.18
C VAL A 67 9.10 3.34 2.16
N TYR A 68 8.89 3.09 3.45
CA TYR A 68 9.77 3.53 4.51
C TYR A 68 10.54 2.33 5.06
N VAL A 69 11.86 2.38 4.93
CA VAL A 69 12.79 1.34 5.38
C VAL A 69 14.11 1.99 5.77
N ASP A 70 14.75 1.52 6.83
CA ASP A 70 16.02 2.03 7.35
C ASP A 70 16.04 3.55 7.58
N GLY A 71 14.91 4.09 8.08
CA GLY A 71 14.78 5.52 8.37
C GLY A 71 14.58 6.43 7.14
N LYS A 72 14.34 5.86 5.96
CA LYS A 72 14.20 6.61 4.71
C LYS A 72 12.88 6.31 4.02
N LEU A 73 12.15 7.36 3.65
CA LEU A 73 10.98 7.29 2.78
C LEU A 73 11.42 7.45 1.31
N THR A 74 10.99 6.51 0.47
CA THR A 74 11.11 6.60 -0.99
C THR A 74 9.73 6.56 -1.61
N CYS A 75 9.36 7.60 -2.39
CA CYS A 75 8.03 7.73 -2.99
C CYS A 75 8.00 7.23 -4.44
N TYR A 76 6.84 6.73 -4.84
CA TYR A 76 6.55 6.20 -6.16
C TYR A 76 5.22 6.78 -6.67
N PRO A 77 5.16 7.31 -7.90
CA PRO A 77 3.97 7.96 -8.43
C PRO A 77 2.82 6.95 -8.65
N ALA A 78 1.58 7.44 -8.57
CA ALA A 78 0.40 6.66 -8.96
C ALA A 78 0.28 6.54 -10.48
N PHE A 79 -0.39 5.50 -10.94
CA PHE A 79 -0.90 5.43 -12.30
C PHE A 79 -2.17 6.28 -12.41
N LYS A 80 -2.26 7.09 -13.46
CA LYS A 80 -3.46 7.91 -13.73
C LYS A 80 -4.55 7.04 -14.34
N VAL A 81 -5.67 6.95 -13.66
CA VAL A 81 -6.84 6.18 -14.08
C VAL A 81 -8.13 6.96 -13.82
N ASP A 82 -9.21 6.62 -14.52
CA ASP A 82 -10.56 7.12 -14.22
C ASP A 82 -11.15 6.26 -13.10
N ALA A 83 -11.00 6.72 -11.86
CA ALA A 83 -11.50 5.98 -10.69
C ALA A 83 -13.03 5.97 -10.65
N VAL A 84 -13.60 4.80 -10.40
CA VAL A 84 -15.05 4.54 -10.25
C VAL A 84 -15.40 4.24 -8.80
N ASP A 85 -14.57 3.43 -8.12
CA ASP A 85 -14.78 3.00 -6.74
C ASP A 85 -13.41 2.72 -6.11
N THR A 86 -13.13 3.31 -4.96
CA THR A 86 -11.84 3.13 -4.27
C THR A 86 -11.80 1.92 -3.35
N THR A 87 -12.93 1.20 -3.22
CA THR A 87 -13.02 -0.01 -2.40
C THR A 87 -12.08 -1.10 -2.92
N GLY A 88 -11.24 -1.62 -2.05
CA GLY A 88 -10.27 -2.66 -2.41
C GLY A 88 -8.95 -2.14 -3.02
N ALA A 89 -8.79 -0.82 -3.23
CA ALA A 89 -7.54 -0.27 -3.75
C ALA A 89 -6.33 -0.61 -2.87
N GLY A 90 -6.49 -0.50 -1.55
CA GLY A 90 -5.45 -0.86 -0.58
C GLY A 90 -5.12 -2.35 -0.57
N ASP A 91 -6.13 -3.21 -0.74
CA ASP A 91 -5.95 -4.67 -0.83
C ASP A 91 -5.25 -5.05 -2.13
N GLY A 92 -5.67 -4.44 -3.26
CA GLY A 92 -5.02 -4.59 -4.56
C GLY A 92 -3.55 -4.15 -4.51
N PHE A 93 -3.27 -2.99 -3.90
CA PHE A 93 -1.93 -2.49 -3.70
C PHE A 93 -1.07 -3.49 -2.90
N LEU A 94 -1.54 -3.93 -1.73
CA LEU A 94 -0.79 -4.86 -0.90
C LEU A 94 -0.60 -6.22 -1.60
N GLY A 95 -1.64 -6.72 -2.27
CA GLY A 95 -1.55 -7.95 -3.07
C GLY A 95 -0.51 -7.86 -4.18
N GLY A 96 -0.46 -6.73 -4.90
CA GLY A 96 0.54 -6.44 -5.93
C GLY A 96 1.96 -6.42 -5.37
N PHE A 97 2.18 -5.73 -4.24
CA PHE A 97 3.48 -5.73 -3.55
C PHE A 97 3.91 -7.13 -3.17
N LEU A 98 3.06 -7.88 -2.48
CA LEU A 98 3.36 -9.22 -1.98
C LEU A 98 3.64 -10.21 -3.13
N SER A 99 2.91 -10.11 -4.24
CA SER A 99 3.11 -11.00 -5.39
C SER A 99 4.52 -10.92 -5.96
N VAL A 100 5.05 -9.70 -6.12
CA VAL A 100 6.43 -9.48 -6.59
C VAL A 100 7.44 -9.83 -5.49
N PHE A 101 7.21 -9.39 -4.26
CA PHE A 101 8.09 -9.70 -3.13
C PHE A 101 8.31 -11.21 -2.96
N MET A 102 7.24 -12.00 -2.95
CA MET A 102 7.33 -13.45 -2.81
C MET A 102 8.10 -14.10 -3.98
N SER A 103 7.98 -13.55 -5.20
CA SER A 103 8.73 -14.05 -6.36
C SER A 103 10.26 -13.85 -6.25
N LYS A 104 10.70 -12.88 -5.41
CA LYS A 104 12.13 -12.62 -5.20
C LYS A 104 12.82 -13.70 -4.35
N ASN A 105 12.07 -14.45 -3.54
CA ASN A 105 12.60 -15.43 -2.60
C ASN A 105 13.71 -14.85 -1.69
N LYS A 106 13.44 -13.64 -1.16
CA LYS A 106 14.32 -12.85 -0.31
C LYS A 106 13.60 -12.44 0.98
N GLU A 107 14.37 -12.18 2.03
CA GLU A 107 13.86 -11.47 3.21
C GLU A 107 13.64 -9.98 2.90
N LEU A 108 12.77 -9.29 3.67
CA LEU A 108 12.51 -7.85 3.50
C LEU A 108 13.78 -7.01 3.53
N SER A 109 14.72 -7.34 4.43
CA SER A 109 16.00 -6.66 4.59
C SER A 109 16.99 -6.90 3.45
N GLN A 110 16.73 -7.85 2.55
CA GLN A 110 17.57 -8.21 1.42
C GLN A 110 17.10 -7.62 0.09
N LEU A 111 15.96 -6.89 0.12
CA LEU A 111 15.44 -6.26 -1.09
C LEU A 111 16.35 -5.11 -1.53
N SER A 112 16.82 -5.18 -2.77
CA SER A 112 17.54 -4.08 -3.40
C SER A 112 16.60 -2.94 -3.77
N GLN A 113 17.16 -1.76 -4.08
CA GLN A 113 16.37 -0.63 -4.58
C GLN A 113 15.55 -1.01 -5.83
N THR A 114 16.15 -1.81 -6.75
CA THR A 114 15.45 -2.30 -7.95
C THR A 114 14.33 -3.27 -7.61
N ASP A 115 14.50 -4.14 -6.60
CA ASP A 115 13.42 -5.02 -6.14
C ASP A 115 12.27 -4.21 -5.56
N LEU A 116 12.56 -3.20 -4.73
CA LEU A 116 11.56 -2.29 -4.16
C LEU A 116 10.82 -1.52 -5.25
N GLU A 117 11.52 -0.99 -6.25
CA GLU A 117 10.92 -0.32 -7.39
C GLU A 117 9.92 -1.22 -8.13
N GLN A 118 10.28 -2.47 -8.39
CA GLN A 118 9.39 -3.45 -9.03
C GLN A 118 8.17 -3.76 -8.16
N CYS A 119 8.37 -3.99 -6.86
CA CYS A 119 7.27 -4.23 -5.92
C CYS A 119 6.31 -3.05 -5.87
N MET A 120 6.83 -1.83 -5.70
CA MET A 120 6.02 -0.63 -5.53
C MET A 120 5.30 -0.22 -6.81
N THR A 121 5.96 -0.35 -7.98
CA THR A 121 5.33 -0.07 -9.27
C THR A 121 4.17 -1.03 -9.54
N THR A 122 4.37 -2.33 -9.29
CA THR A 122 3.29 -3.32 -9.42
C THR A 122 2.17 -3.08 -8.41
N ALA A 123 2.51 -2.75 -7.16
CA ALA A 123 1.53 -2.39 -6.14
C ALA A 123 0.66 -1.19 -6.56
N ASN A 124 1.29 -0.11 -7.06
CA ASN A 124 0.58 1.06 -7.56
C ASN A 124 -0.31 0.72 -8.77
N ALA A 125 0.14 -0.14 -9.68
CA ALA A 125 -0.67 -0.57 -10.83
C ALA A 125 -1.91 -1.38 -10.38
N CYS A 126 -1.73 -2.34 -9.45
CA CYS A 126 -2.84 -3.13 -8.91
C CYS A 126 -3.83 -2.27 -8.13
N GLY A 127 -3.35 -1.35 -7.29
CA GLY A 127 -4.19 -0.42 -6.55
C GLY A 127 -4.98 0.51 -7.48
N ALA A 128 -4.33 1.09 -8.48
CA ALA A 128 -4.97 1.94 -9.48
C ALA A 128 -6.01 1.16 -10.31
N PHE A 129 -5.68 -0.04 -10.79
CA PHE A 129 -6.62 -0.90 -11.50
C PHE A 129 -7.87 -1.20 -10.67
N ALA A 130 -7.71 -1.53 -9.39
CA ALA A 130 -8.83 -1.82 -8.50
C ALA A 130 -9.83 -0.66 -8.43
N THR A 131 -9.36 0.59 -8.52
CA THR A 131 -10.25 1.76 -8.48
C THR A 131 -11.10 1.94 -9.73
N THR A 132 -10.77 1.30 -10.84
CA THR A 132 -11.50 1.43 -12.12
C THR A 132 -12.76 0.58 -12.21
N GLN A 133 -13.00 -0.26 -11.21
CA GLN A 133 -14.11 -1.21 -11.17
C GLN A 133 -14.90 -1.08 -9.86
N LYS A 134 -16.12 -1.62 -9.84
CA LYS A 134 -16.94 -1.63 -8.62
C LYS A 134 -16.66 -2.85 -7.76
N GLY A 135 -16.60 -2.61 -6.45
CA GLY A 135 -16.45 -3.64 -5.43
C GLY A 135 -14.99 -4.05 -5.19
N ALA A 136 -14.73 -4.77 -4.08
CA ALA A 136 -13.39 -5.10 -3.63
C ALA A 136 -12.80 -6.35 -4.31
N ILE A 137 -13.47 -7.50 -4.21
CA ILE A 137 -12.90 -8.79 -4.67
C ILE A 137 -12.86 -8.87 -6.19
N GLY A 138 -13.93 -8.42 -6.87
CA GLY A 138 -14.03 -8.45 -8.33
C GLY A 138 -13.11 -7.46 -9.03
N SER A 139 -12.56 -6.48 -8.30
CA SER A 139 -11.66 -5.45 -8.83
C SER A 139 -10.17 -5.81 -8.69
N LEU A 140 -9.83 -6.95 -8.08
CA LEU A 140 -8.43 -7.35 -7.94
C LEU A 140 -7.84 -7.71 -9.30
N ALA A 141 -6.69 -7.09 -9.60
CA ALA A 141 -6.01 -7.23 -10.89
C ALA A 141 -5.33 -8.60 -11.03
N THR A 142 -5.36 -9.15 -12.24
CA THR A 142 -4.42 -10.17 -12.69
C THR A 142 -3.18 -9.51 -13.31
N SER A 143 -2.11 -10.27 -13.54
CA SER A 143 -0.91 -9.75 -14.22
C SER A 143 -1.23 -9.22 -15.63
N ALA A 144 -2.17 -9.84 -16.35
CA ALA A 144 -2.59 -9.42 -17.68
C ALA A 144 -3.32 -8.06 -17.68
N ASP A 145 -4.04 -7.75 -16.61
CA ASP A 145 -4.80 -6.50 -16.48
C ASP A 145 -3.88 -5.29 -16.28
N ILE A 146 -2.76 -5.47 -15.57
CA ILE A 146 -1.83 -4.37 -15.27
C ILE A 146 -0.66 -4.27 -16.27
N GLU A 147 -0.45 -5.27 -17.12
CA GLU A 147 0.66 -5.29 -18.09
C GLU A 147 0.68 -4.06 -19.01
N PRO A 148 -0.45 -3.57 -19.56
CA PRO A 148 -0.46 -2.34 -20.37
C PRO A 148 -0.03 -1.09 -19.55
N MET A 149 -0.45 -1.00 -18.28
CA MET A 149 -0.06 0.09 -17.39
C MET A 149 1.45 0.07 -17.13
N MET A 150 2.01 -1.12 -16.88
CA MET A 150 3.43 -1.32 -16.61
C MET A 150 4.32 -0.99 -17.81
N ARG A 151 3.79 -1.11 -19.06
CA ARG A 151 4.50 -0.76 -20.29
C ARG A 151 4.39 0.71 -20.69
N ASN A 152 3.76 1.55 -19.87
CA ASN A 152 3.46 2.96 -20.23
C ASN A 152 2.60 3.10 -21.51
N GLU A 153 1.89 2.05 -21.90
CA GLU A 153 0.90 2.11 -22.97
C GLU A 153 -0.30 2.89 -22.45
N ALA A 154 -0.93 3.72 -23.34
CA ALA A 154 -2.14 4.46 -22.96
C ALA A 154 -3.23 3.46 -22.52
N TRP A 155 -3.35 3.27 -21.21
CA TRP A 155 -4.33 2.37 -20.65
C TRP A 155 -5.69 3.06 -20.64
N THR A 156 -6.66 2.47 -21.31
CA THR A 156 -8.05 2.89 -21.25
C THR A 156 -8.84 1.83 -20.51
N SER A 157 -9.56 2.22 -19.45
CA SER A 157 -10.46 1.32 -18.74
C SER A 157 -11.40 0.65 -19.76
N LYS A 158 -11.51 -0.68 -19.72
CA LYS A 158 -12.55 -1.37 -20.46
C LYS A 158 -13.90 -0.91 -19.90
N LYS A 159 -14.58 -0.03 -20.63
CA LYS A 159 -16.00 0.26 -20.39
C LYS A 159 -16.78 -0.86 -21.07
N ASP A 160 -17.25 -1.83 -20.31
CA ASP A 160 -18.36 -2.69 -20.69
C ASP A 160 -19.63 -2.24 -19.97
#